data_112f27bc7ffe040ddfa557cca1fd4813
#
_entry.id   112f27bc7ffe040ddfa557cca1fd4813
#
_cell.length_a   1.000
_cell.length_b   1.000
_cell.length_c   1.000
_cell.angle_alpha   90.00
_cell.angle_beta   90.00
_cell.angle_gamma   90.00
#
_symmetry.space_group_name_H-M   'P 1'
#
loop_
_entity.id
_entity.type
_entity.pdbx_description
1 polymer ?
#
loop_
_entity_poly.entity_id
_entity_poly.type
_entity_poly.pdbx_seq_one_letter_code
_entity_poly.pdbx_strand_id
1 'polypeptide(L)'
;MSDVISDASLRLAANVESSSLKRHQSSRWISLALCLVLYACILLLAGCAGSEGTKDDTDIWSEAKLYSEATDRLNDADFSKCGKYFEKLEARFPFGPYSQQAQINSAYCYWKAQEQAQALVAVDRFIKLHQGSPSLDYAYYLKGMITFNDDLGWLGKFTGQDLSERDPKAAKEAFESFKTVVDRFPDSKYAPDSLDRMRYIVNSLAEADVNVARFYYQRGAYLASANRAQLVIRDYDRAPAVEEALYILTKSYEKLGMTQLSNDTARVFKLNFPDSKMLETGQRAQKERKWWQIWNK
;
A
#
# COMPACT_ATOMS: atom_id res chain seq x y z
N MET A 1 23.77 -68.34 -51.49
CA MET A 1 23.02 -68.00 -50.23
C MET A 1 23.94 -67.59 -49.09
N SER A 2 25.24 -67.80 -49.19
CA SER A 2 26.27 -67.46 -48.20
C SER A 2 26.71 -65.98 -48.25
N ASP A 3 26.68 -65.33 -49.41
CA ASP A 3 27.21 -63.99 -49.62
C ASP A 3 26.28 -62.87 -49.12
N VAL A 4 24.95 -63.13 -49.02
CA VAL A 4 23.97 -62.15 -48.52
C VAL A 4 24.00 -62.04 -47.01
N ILE A 5 24.40 -63.08 -46.27
CA ILE A 5 24.48 -63.09 -44.81
C ILE A 5 25.74 -62.33 -44.32
N SER A 6 26.82 -62.42 -45.15
CA SER A 6 28.07 -61.70 -44.81
C SER A 6 27.92 -60.17 -44.92
N ASP A 7 27.19 -59.68 -45.92
CA ASP A 7 27.01 -58.23 -46.12
C ASP A 7 26.08 -57.60 -45.08
N ALA A 8 25.06 -58.35 -44.60
CA ALA A 8 24.16 -57.89 -43.55
C ALA A 8 24.87 -57.79 -42.18
N SER A 9 25.79 -58.72 -41.89
CA SER A 9 26.55 -58.69 -40.64
C SER A 9 27.57 -57.54 -40.59
N LEU A 10 28.21 -57.20 -41.70
CA LEU A 10 29.11 -56.05 -41.83
C LEU A 10 28.40 -54.69 -41.70
N ARG A 11 27.18 -54.62 -42.26
CA ARG A 11 26.39 -53.35 -42.09
C ARG A 11 25.85 -53.17 -40.70
N LEU A 12 25.50 -54.25 -39.99
CA LEU A 12 25.10 -54.20 -38.58
C LEU A 12 26.26 -53.78 -37.66
N ALA A 13 27.47 -54.33 -37.87
CA ALA A 13 28.66 -53.95 -37.13
C ALA A 13 29.04 -52.46 -37.33
N ALA A 14 29.02 -51.98 -38.58
CA ALA A 14 29.30 -50.57 -38.87
C ALA A 14 28.24 -49.60 -38.26
N ASN A 15 26.99 -50.00 -38.20
CA ASN A 15 25.93 -49.19 -37.57
C ASN A 15 26.06 -49.13 -36.02
N VAL A 16 26.50 -50.21 -35.38
CA VAL A 16 26.74 -50.27 -33.94
C VAL A 16 27.96 -49.40 -33.58
N GLU A 17 29.03 -49.47 -34.35
CA GLU A 17 30.21 -48.63 -34.13
C GLU A 17 29.94 -47.13 -34.33
N SER A 18 29.20 -46.77 -35.37
CA SER A 18 28.80 -45.35 -35.59
C SER A 18 27.87 -44.78 -34.52
N SER A 19 27.02 -45.63 -33.95
CA SER A 19 26.10 -45.25 -32.85
C SER A 19 26.82 -45.08 -31.51
N SER A 20 27.85 -45.92 -31.27
CA SER A 20 28.68 -45.80 -30.04
C SER A 20 29.57 -44.54 -30.06
N LEU A 21 30.16 -44.19 -31.22
CA LEU A 21 30.97 -42.98 -31.41
C LEU A 21 30.12 -41.69 -31.25
N LYS A 22 28.91 -41.67 -31.81
CA LYS A 22 27.98 -40.54 -31.64
C LYS A 22 27.54 -40.35 -30.18
N ARG A 23 27.33 -41.44 -29.44
CA ARG A 23 26.96 -41.39 -28.01
C ARG A 23 28.10 -40.90 -27.14
N HIS A 24 29.33 -41.27 -27.44
CA HIS A 24 30.51 -40.78 -26.71
C HIS A 24 30.81 -39.31 -27.00
N GLN A 25 30.56 -38.86 -28.21
CA GLN A 25 30.72 -37.44 -28.59
C GLN A 25 29.67 -36.55 -27.98
N SER A 26 28.39 -36.96 -27.94
CA SER A 26 27.32 -36.20 -27.26
C SER A 26 27.52 -36.08 -25.75
N SER A 27 28.01 -37.14 -25.09
CA SER A 27 28.37 -37.14 -23.67
C SER A 27 29.46 -36.11 -23.32
N ARG A 28 30.46 -35.94 -24.17
CA ARG A 28 31.55 -34.96 -23.98
C ARG A 28 31.04 -33.50 -24.12
N TRP A 29 30.13 -33.26 -25.07
CA TRP A 29 29.52 -31.93 -25.22
C TRP A 29 28.59 -31.56 -24.06
N ILE A 30 27.86 -32.53 -23.52
CA ILE A 30 27.00 -32.34 -22.33
C ILE A 30 27.86 -32.03 -21.11
N SER A 31 28.98 -32.76 -20.91
CA SER A 31 29.91 -32.49 -19.79
C SER A 31 30.57 -31.10 -19.88
N LEU A 32 30.97 -30.68 -21.10
CA LEU A 32 31.53 -29.33 -21.33
C LEU A 32 30.50 -28.24 -21.07
N ALA A 33 29.26 -28.42 -21.50
CA ALA A 33 28.18 -27.49 -21.24
C ALA A 33 27.86 -27.36 -19.74
N LEU A 34 27.86 -28.49 -19.01
CA LEU A 34 27.67 -28.50 -17.55
C LEU A 34 28.81 -27.79 -16.81
N CYS A 35 30.06 -28.02 -17.22
CA CYS A 35 31.21 -27.31 -16.66
C CYS A 35 31.17 -25.80 -16.93
N LEU A 36 30.73 -25.36 -18.11
CA LEU A 36 30.57 -23.95 -18.43
C LEU A 36 29.44 -23.29 -17.60
N VAL A 37 28.33 -23.97 -17.39
CA VAL A 37 27.24 -23.49 -16.52
C VAL A 37 27.70 -23.41 -15.06
N LEU A 38 28.40 -24.42 -14.57
CA LEU A 38 28.96 -24.40 -13.21
C LEU A 38 29.98 -23.26 -13.02
N TYR A 39 30.86 -23.05 -14.00
CA TYR A 39 31.82 -21.94 -14.00
C TYR A 39 31.14 -20.58 -14.03
N ALA A 40 30.09 -20.41 -14.83
CA ALA A 40 29.26 -19.20 -14.87
C ALA A 40 28.55 -18.95 -13.53
N CYS A 41 28.01 -20.00 -12.86
CA CYS A 41 27.43 -19.91 -11.54
C CYS A 41 28.47 -19.51 -10.45
N ILE A 42 29.68 -20.03 -10.54
CA ILE A 42 30.77 -19.65 -9.61
C ILE A 42 31.17 -18.18 -9.80
N LEU A 43 31.22 -17.69 -11.05
CA LEU A 43 31.52 -16.29 -11.32
C LEU A 43 30.40 -15.35 -10.81
N LEU A 44 29.13 -15.77 -10.87
CA LEU A 44 28.00 -15.01 -10.32
C LEU A 44 28.01 -14.98 -8.78
N LEU A 45 28.49 -16.02 -8.12
CA LEU A 45 28.64 -16.06 -6.66
C LEU A 45 29.85 -15.27 -6.14
N ALA A 46 30.90 -15.11 -6.93
CA ALA A 46 32.08 -14.32 -6.57
C ALA A 46 31.82 -12.80 -6.60
N GLY A 47 30.73 -12.34 -7.26
CA GLY A 47 30.35 -10.92 -7.33
C GLY A 47 29.85 -10.32 -5.99
N CYS A 48 29.53 -11.13 -4.97
CA CYS A 48 29.06 -10.63 -3.68
C CYS A 48 30.14 -10.46 -2.60
N ALA A 49 31.42 -10.75 -2.90
CA ALA A 49 32.50 -10.72 -1.91
C ALA A 49 33.31 -9.41 -1.85
N GLY A 50 32.84 -8.33 -2.48
CA GLY A 50 33.56 -7.07 -2.61
C GLY A 50 32.86 -5.87 -1.99
N SER A 51 32.20 -6.02 -0.81
CA SER A 51 31.88 -4.85 0.03
C SER A 51 33.00 -4.69 1.06
N GLU A 52 34.15 -4.18 0.62
CA GLU A 52 35.02 -3.47 1.57
C GLU A 52 34.17 -2.37 2.18
N GLY A 53 33.95 -2.44 3.49
CA GLY A 53 33.28 -1.39 4.24
C GLY A 53 34.05 -0.10 4.01
N THR A 54 33.58 0.73 3.09
CA THR A 54 34.04 2.13 2.98
C THR A 54 33.90 2.69 4.39
N LYS A 55 35.02 3.07 5.00
CA LYS A 55 35.02 3.78 6.28
C LYS A 55 34.05 4.92 6.12
N ASP A 56 32.97 4.88 6.89
CA ASP A 56 31.95 5.89 6.80
C ASP A 56 32.51 7.18 7.42
N ASP A 57 32.86 8.13 6.60
CA ASP A 57 33.44 9.41 7.05
C ASP A 57 32.59 10.11 8.10
N THR A 58 31.32 9.75 8.21
CA THR A 58 30.40 10.28 9.24
C THR A 58 30.73 9.79 10.64
N ASP A 59 31.50 8.71 10.82
CA ASP A 59 31.81 8.15 12.14
C ASP A 59 32.68 9.07 13.01
N ILE A 60 33.40 10.00 12.39
CA ILE A 60 34.23 11.01 13.09
C ILE A 60 33.49 12.34 13.31
N TRP A 61 32.26 12.50 12.80
CA TRP A 61 31.53 13.76 12.89
C TRP A 61 31.01 13.98 14.32
N SER A 62 31.07 15.24 14.76
CA SER A 62 30.39 15.66 15.99
C SER A 62 28.88 15.62 15.82
N GLU A 63 28.15 15.60 16.94
CA GLU A 63 26.67 15.63 16.96
C GLU A 63 26.12 16.81 16.15
N ALA A 64 26.65 18.02 16.37
CA ALA A 64 26.21 19.23 15.67
C ALA A 64 26.48 19.15 14.15
N LYS A 65 27.63 18.58 13.74
CA LYS A 65 27.95 18.40 12.33
C LYS A 65 27.01 17.39 11.67
N LEU A 66 26.76 16.26 12.35
CA LEU A 66 25.87 15.24 11.83
C LEU A 66 24.43 15.76 11.69
N TYR A 67 23.98 16.57 12.64
CA TYR A 67 22.66 17.22 12.60
C TYR A 67 22.58 18.24 11.43
N SER A 68 23.62 19.08 11.26
CA SER A 68 23.66 20.03 10.15
C SER A 68 23.61 19.34 8.79
N GLU A 69 24.47 18.36 8.57
CA GLU A 69 24.51 17.60 7.32
C GLU A 69 23.18 16.84 7.03
N ALA A 70 22.56 16.26 8.08
CA ALA A 70 21.26 15.64 7.93
C ALA A 70 20.17 16.65 7.52
N THR A 71 20.23 17.86 8.10
CA THR A 71 19.32 18.96 7.77
C THR A 71 19.54 19.48 6.35
N ASP A 72 20.81 19.57 5.91
CA ASP A 72 21.14 19.97 4.54
C ASP A 72 20.60 18.94 3.54
N ARG A 73 20.72 17.62 3.83
CA ARG A 73 20.12 16.58 3.00
C ARG A 73 18.58 16.66 2.97
N LEU A 74 17.97 17.03 4.09
CA LEU A 74 16.52 17.29 4.15
C LEU A 74 16.11 18.44 3.22
N ASN A 75 16.86 19.56 3.26
CA ASN A 75 16.61 20.73 2.43
C ASN A 75 16.87 20.46 0.93
N ASP A 76 17.86 19.63 0.63
CA ASP A 76 18.18 19.17 -0.74
C ASP A 76 17.21 18.11 -1.26
N ALA A 77 16.23 17.69 -0.46
CA ALA A 77 15.31 16.59 -0.74
C ALA A 77 16.01 15.22 -1.01
N ASP A 78 17.25 15.04 -0.53
CA ASP A 78 17.96 13.75 -0.50
C ASP A 78 17.44 12.93 0.71
N PHE A 79 16.16 12.53 0.65
CA PHE A 79 15.46 11.95 1.78
C PHE A 79 16.06 10.63 2.26
N SER A 80 16.63 9.83 1.38
CA SER A 80 17.24 8.55 1.77
C SER A 80 18.51 8.78 2.63
N LYS A 81 19.39 9.72 2.25
CA LYS A 81 20.55 10.08 3.08
C LYS A 81 20.13 10.82 4.36
N CYS A 82 19.14 11.70 4.27
CA CYS A 82 18.56 12.40 5.39
C CYS A 82 18.15 11.41 6.50
N GLY A 83 17.34 10.40 6.18
CA GLY A 83 16.88 9.39 7.12
C GLY A 83 18.06 8.68 7.81
N LYS A 84 19.04 8.22 7.03
CA LYS A 84 20.23 7.54 7.54
C LYS A 84 21.09 8.41 8.45
N TYR A 85 21.25 9.70 8.14
CA TYR A 85 22.06 10.59 8.96
C TYR A 85 21.39 10.94 10.29
N PHE A 86 20.07 11.18 10.29
CA PHE A 86 19.32 11.36 11.54
C PHE A 86 19.29 10.09 12.38
N GLU A 87 19.15 8.91 11.78
CA GLU A 87 19.21 7.63 12.48
C GLU A 87 20.60 7.39 13.10
N LYS A 88 21.69 7.71 12.39
CA LYS A 88 23.04 7.66 12.95
C LYS A 88 23.23 8.65 14.10
N LEU A 89 22.65 9.82 14.01
CA LEU A 89 22.69 10.79 15.07
C LEU A 89 22.02 10.24 16.34
N GLU A 90 20.80 9.70 16.20
CA GLU A 90 20.08 9.05 17.31
C GLU A 90 20.91 7.89 17.92
N ALA A 91 21.47 7.03 17.07
CA ALA A 91 22.22 5.86 17.52
C ALA A 91 23.51 6.22 18.29
N ARG A 92 24.22 7.29 17.85
CA ARG A 92 25.49 7.70 18.46
C ARG A 92 25.31 8.66 19.64
N PHE A 93 24.28 9.48 19.62
CA PHE A 93 24.01 10.51 20.59
C PHE A 93 22.57 10.45 21.13
N PRO A 94 22.16 9.32 21.75
CA PRO A 94 20.76 9.10 22.12
C PRO A 94 20.23 10.08 23.19
N PHE A 95 21.12 10.69 23.93
CA PHE A 95 20.79 11.66 25.00
C PHE A 95 21.22 13.10 24.63
N GLY A 96 21.64 13.32 23.40
CA GLY A 96 22.07 14.62 22.93
C GLY A 96 20.90 15.61 22.71
N PRO A 97 21.20 16.91 22.64
CA PRO A 97 20.18 17.97 22.46
C PRO A 97 19.39 17.82 21.15
N TYR A 98 19.95 17.17 20.14
CA TYR A 98 19.29 16.97 18.83
C TYR A 98 18.58 15.62 18.71
N SER A 99 18.72 14.71 19.69
CA SER A 99 18.24 13.32 19.60
C SER A 99 16.75 13.23 19.29
N GLN A 100 15.89 13.95 20.04
CA GLN A 100 14.45 13.92 19.81
C GLN A 100 14.06 14.47 18.43
N GLN A 101 14.71 15.57 18.02
CA GLN A 101 14.44 16.15 16.69
C GLN A 101 14.94 15.24 15.57
N ALA A 102 16.08 14.60 15.75
CA ALA A 102 16.61 13.65 14.79
C ALA A 102 15.68 12.45 14.59
N GLN A 103 15.12 11.94 15.68
CA GLN A 103 14.22 10.79 15.64
C GLN A 103 12.93 11.10 14.86
N ILE A 104 12.31 12.24 15.11
CA ILE A 104 11.10 12.60 14.35
C ILE A 104 11.41 12.99 12.89
N ASN A 105 12.57 13.62 12.65
CA ASN A 105 13.00 13.96 11.30
C ASN A 105 13.38 12.72 10.48
N SER A 106 13.98 11.69 11.11
CA SER A 106 14.26 10.43 10.42
C SER A 106 12.97 9.77 9.91
N ALA A 107 11.91 9.78 10.73
CA ALA A 107 10.58 9.28 10.32
C ALA A 107 10.03 10.04 9.11
N TYR A 108 10.16 11.37 9.12
CA TYR A 108 9.76 12.20 7.99
C TYR A 108 10.57 11.90 6.73
N CYS A 109 11.89 11.79 6.85
CA CYS A 109 12.77 11.52 5.72
C CYS A 109 12.48 10.14 5.11
N TYR A 110 12.35 9.09 5.92
CA TYR A 110 11.98 7.76 5.44
C TYR A 110 10.60 7.75 4.74
N TRP A 111 9.62 8.48 5.29
CA TRP A 111 8.33 8.63 4.63
C TRP A 111 8.47 9.28 3.25
N LYS A 112 9.21 10.38 3.16
CA LYS A 112 9.44 11.08 1.87
C LYS A 112 10.29 10.27 0.89
N ALA A 113 11.17 9.38 1.39
CA ALA A 113 11.93 8.42 0.59
C ALA A 113 11.09 7.21 0.13
N GLN A 114 9.78 7.13 0.48
CA GLN A 114 8.90 5.98 0.24
C GLN A 114 9.33 4.70 1.00
N GLU A 115 10.12 4.86 2.04
CA GLU A 115 10.56 3.78 2.94
C GLU A 115 9.58 3.66 4.12
N GLN A 116 8.34 3.28 3.82
CA GLN A 116 7.20 3.32 4.76
C GLN A 116 7.44 2.51 6.04
N ALA A 117 8.06 1.32 5.92
CA ALA A 117 8.32 0.47 7.07
C ALA A 117 9.27 1.13 8.08
N GLN A 118 10.38 1.73 7.59
CA GLN A 118 11.33 2.46 8.40
C GLN A 118 10.70 3.70 9.03
N ALA A 119 9.88 4.43 8.26
CA ALA A 119 9.17 5.60 8.75
C ALA A 119 8.23 5.25 9.91
N LEU A 120 7.45 4.16 9.81
CA LEU A 120 6.56 3.68 10.87
C LEU A 120 7.34 3.28 12.13
N VAL A 121 8.44 2.53 11.97
CA VAL A 121 9.29 2.14 13.10
C VAL A 121 9.84 3.36 13.82
N ALA A 122 10.33 4.37 13.08
CA ALA A 122 10.89 5.58 13.67
C ALA A 122 9.84 6.42 14.40
N VAL A 123 8.67 6.64 13.80
CA VAL A 123 7.61 7.44 14.43
C VAL A 123 6.99 6.73 15.65
N ASP A 124 6.81 5.40 15.59
CA ASP A 124 6.29 4.62 16.71
C ASP A 124 7.27 4.61 17.89
N ARG A 125 8.57 4.53 17.62
CA ARG A 125 9.62 4.67 18.63
C ARG A 125 9.57 6.02 19.28
N PHE A 126 9.45 7.11 18.51
CA PHE A 126 9.30 8.46 19.04
C PHE A 126 8.08 8.60 19.96
N ILE A 127 6.92 8.16 19.50
CA ILE A 127 5.67 8.19 20.27
C ILE A 127 5.82 7.42 21.58
N LYS A 128 6.48 6.26 21.56
CA LYS A 128 6.67 5.41 22.73
C LYS A 128 7.64 6.03 23.75
N LEU A 129 8.73 6.61 23.29
CA LEU A 129 9.81 7.10 24.17
C LEU A 129 9.56 8.53 24.68
N HIS A 130 8.82 9.35 23.94
CA HIS A 130 8.69 10.79 24.19
C HIS A 130 7.25 11.23 24.47
N GLN A 131 6.57 10.55 25.40
CA GLN A 131 5.16 10.77 25.74
C GLN A 131 4.84 12.23 26.23
N GLY A 132 5.84 12.95 26.73
CA GLY A 132 5.73 14.34 27.16
C GLY A 132 6.30 15.35 26.15
N SER A 133 6.67 14.94 24.95
CA SER A 133 7.24 15.86 23.96
C SER A 133 6.19 16.84 23.42
N PRO A 134 6.54 18.12 23.24
CA PRO A 134 5.67 19.09 22.57
C PRO A 134 5.40 18.75 21.09
N SER A 135 6.22 17.87 20.49
CA SER A 135 6.04 17.41 19.11
C SER A 135 5.21 16.12 18.98
N LEU A 136 4.54 15.69 20.06
CA LEU A 136 3.78 14.45 20.06
C LEU A 136 2.55 14.53 19.16
N ASP A 137 1.94 15.70 19.04
CA ASP A 137 0.85 16.00 18.10
C ASP A 137 1.30 15.78 16.64
N TYR A 138 2.48 16.31 16.29
CA TYR A 138 3.09 16.08 14.98
C TYR A 138 3.44 14.61 14.74
N ALA A 139 3.93 13.91 15.75
CA ALA A 139 4.26 12.50 15.62
C ALA A 139 3.02 11.64 15.28
N TYR A 140 1.88 11.86 15.95
CA TYR A 140 0.63 11.17 15.61
C TYR A 140 0.11 11.57 14.24
N TYR A 141 0.19 12.86 13.88
CA TYR A 141 -0.16 13.32 12.55
C TYR A 141 0.70 12.66 11.47
N LEU A 142 2.02 12.64 11.65
CA LEU A 142 2.97 12.00 10.73
C LEU A 142 2.70 10.50 10.62
N LYS A 143 2.41 9.81 11.73
CA LYS A 143 2.02 8.39 11.70
C LYS A 143 0.77 8.19 10.85
N GLY A 144 -0.24 9.01 11.02
CA GLY A 144 -1.44 9.01 10.18
C GLY A 144 -1.10 9.19 8.70
N MET A 145 -0.22 10.12 8.36
CA MET A 145 0.23 10.39 6.99
C MET A 145 1.01 9.22 6.37
N ILE A 146 1.89 8.58 7.15
CA ILE A 146 2.68 7.42 6.72
C ILE A 146 1.77 6.22 6.45
N THR A 147 0.82 5.96 7.36
CA THR A 147 -0.12 4.83 7.28
C THR A 147 -1.14 5.04 6.17
N PHE A 148 -1.63 6.27 6.04
CA PHE A 148 -2.54 6.72 5.00
C PHE A 148 -1.73 7.21 3.80
N ASN A 149 -1.10 6.30 3.08
CA ASN A 149 -0.35 6.65 1.87
C ASN A 149 -1.31 7.13 0.77
N ASP A 150 -1.50 8.45 0.71
CA ASP A 150 -2.35 9.14 -0.28
C ASP A 150 -1.66 9.24 -1.64
N ASP A 151 -0.34 8.97 -1.68
CA ASP A 151 0.46 9.02 -2.90
C ASP A 151 0.21 7.78 -3.76
N LEU A 152 -0.89 7.83 -4.52
CA LEU A 152 -1.13 6.93 -5.65
C LEU A 152 -0.04 7.06 -6.74
N GLY A 153 0.98 7.90 -6.54
CA GLY A 153 1.90 8.29 -7.58
C GLY A 153 1.14 8.83 -8.83
N TRP A 154 1.84 9.33 -9.81
CA TRP A 154 1.24 9.79 -11.07
C TRP A 154 0.45 8.67 -11.80
N LEU A 155 0.84 7.40 -11.63
CA LEU A 155 0.15 6.23 -12.19
C LEU A 155 -1.21 5.95 -11.55
N GLY A 156 -1.40 6.18 -10.26
CA GLY A 156 -2.69 5.95 -9.59
C GLY A 156 -3.78 6.92 -10.06
N LYS A 157 -3.39 8.15 -10.43
CA LYS A 157 -4.32 9.10 -11.07
C LYS A 157 -4.77 8.65 -12.46
N PHE A 158 -3.94 7.89 -13.18
CA PHE A 158 -4.27 7.35 -14.50
C PHE A 158 -5.05 6.04 -14.44
N THR A 159 -4.85 5.22 -13.40
CA THR A 159 -5.53 3.92 -13.27
C THR A 159 -6.92 4.03 -12.67
N GLY A 160 -7.31 5.23 -12.17
CA GLY A 160 -8.62 5.44 -11.55
C GLY A 160 -8.85 4.58 -10.31
N GLN A 161 -7.78 4.08 -9.67
CA GLN A 161 -7.89 3.32 -8.43
C GLN A 161 -8.47 4.22 -7.34
N ASP A 162 -9.65 3.85 -6.87
CA ASP A 162 -10.30 4.50 -5.73
C ASP A 162 -9.73 3.95 -4.42
N LEU A 163 -9.63 4.80 -3.41
CA LEU A 163 -9.24 4.39 -2.05
C LEU A 163 -10.19 3.34 -1.46
N SER A 164 -11.41 3.26 -1.96
CA SER A 164 -12.38 2.23 -1.61
C SER A 164 -11.95 0.80 -1.99
N GLU A 165 -10.94 0.64 -2.85
CA GLU A 165 -10.38 -0.66 -3.27
C GLU A 165 -9.13 -1.07 -2.45
N ARG A 166 -8.67 -0.21 -1.52
CA ARG A 166 -7.45 -0.43 -0.73
C ARG A 166 -7.72 -1.18 0.57
N ASP A 167 -6.62 -1.55 1.26
CA ASP A 167 -6.66 -2.24 2.55
C ASP A 167 -7.41 -1.41 3.60
N PRO A 168 -8.61 -1.84 4.04
CA PRO A 168 -9.39 -1.14 5.05
C PRO A 168 -8.67 -1.05 6.41
N LYS A 169 -7.69 -1.93 6.66
CA LYS A 169 -6.92 -1.95 7.91
C LYS A 169 -6.01 -0.73 8.00
N ALA A 170 -5.24 -0.45 6.95
CA ALA A 170 -4.37 0.73 6.92
C ALA A 170 -5.17 2.03 7.06
N ALA A 171 -6.34 2.13 6.39
CA ALA A 171 -7.22 3.27 6.53
C ALA A 171 -7.73 3.46 7.98
N LYS A 172 -8.10 2.38 8.68
CA LYS A 172 -8.52 2.43 10.08
C LYS A 172 -7.38 2.82 11.02
N GLU A 173 -6.18 2.29 10.81
CA GLU A 173 -5.00 2.65 11.61
C GLU A 173 -4.63 4.14 11.44
N ALA A 174 -4.72 4.66 10.21
CA ALA A 174 -4.54 6.08 9.94
C ALA A 174 -5.62 6.93 10.62
N PHE A 175 -6.89 6.52 10.54
CA PHE A 175 -8.00 7.18 11.23
C PHE A 175 -7.75 7.29 12.73
N GLU A 176 -7.32 6.23 13.42
CA GLU A 176 -7.03 6.25 14.85
C GLU A 176 -5.86 7.20 15.18
N SER A 177 -4.86 7.29 14.31
CA SER A 177 -3.75 8.22 14.48
C SER A 177 -4.22 9.68 14.37
N PHE A 178 -5.00 10.03 13.35
CA PHE A 178 -5.58 11.37 13.20
C PHE A 178 -6.59 11.68 14.31
N LYS A 179 -7.40 10.70 14.72
CA LYS A 179 -8.33 10.84 15.84
C LYS A 179 -7.59 11.19 17.13
N THR A 180 -6.43 10.57 17.36
CA THR A 180 -5.59 10.90 18.51
C THR A 180 -5.13 12.37 18.50
N VAL A 181 -4.82 12.92 17.31
CA VAL A 181 -4.48 14.35 17.19
C VAL A 181 -5.66 15.22 17.57
N VAL A 182 -6.86 14.94 17.04
CA VAL A 182 -8.06 15.76 17.28
C VAL A 182 -8.50 15.69 18.76
N ASP A 183 -8.46 14.51 19.38
CA ASP A 183 -8.97 14.29 20.73
C ASP A 183 -8.00 14.76 21.81
N ARG A 184 -6.69 14.53 21.64
CA ARG A 184 -5.69 14.83 22.66
C ARG A 184 -5.01 16.19 22.48
N PHE A 185 -4.99 16.70 21.26
CA PHE A 185 -4.30 17.94 20.88
C PHE A 185 -5.21 18.85 20.05
N PRO A 186 -6.39 19.25 20.58
CA PRO A 186 -7.38 20.03 19.80
C PRO A 186 -6.86 21.38 19.32
N ASP A 187 -5.92 21.96 20.06
CA ASP A 187 -5.28 23.27 19.73
C ASP A 187 -4.08 23.13 18.78
N SER A 188 -3.74 21.91 18.38
CA SER A 188 -2.65 21.67 17.42
C SER A 188 -3.00 22.20 16.03
N LYS A 189 -2.00 22.80 15.38
CA LYS A 189 -2.13 23.21 13.96
C LYS A 189 -2.46 22.07 13.02
N TYR A 190 -2.24 20.81 13.44
CA TYR A 190 -2.55 19.61 12.67
C TYR A 190 -3.97 19.09 12.88
N ALA A 191 -4.69 19.56 13.90
CA ALA A 191 -6.03 19.07 14.23
C ALA A 191 -7.06 19.31 13.11
N PRO A 192 -7.13 20.49 12.46
CA PRO A 192 -8.08 20.72 11.36
C PRO A 192 -7.85 19.78 10.18
N ASP A 193 -6.60 19.64 9.72
CA ASP A 193 -6.26 18.72 8.60
C ASP A 193 -6.52 17.26 8.99
N SER A 194 -6.22 16.87 10.23
CA SER A 194 -6.52 15.53 10.74
C SER A 194 -8.03 15.25 10.68
N LEU A 195 -8.88 16.19 11.04
CA LEU A 195 -10.33 16.05 10.98
C LEU A 195 -10.83 15.86 9.54
N ASP A 196 -10.27 16.61 8.60
CA ASP A 196 -10.64 16.49 7.18
C ASP A 196 -10.21 15.13 6.61
N ARG A 197 -9.02 14.64 6.98
CA ARG A 197 -8.55 13.30 6.61
C ARG A 197 -9.41 12.18 7.22
N MET A 198 -9.82 12.33 8.47
CA MET A 198 -10.76 11.39 9.10
C MET A 198 -12.08 11.31 8.34
N ARG A 199 -12.65 12.44 7.92
CA ARG A 199 -13.87 12.49 7.10
C ARG A 199 -13.66 11.80 5.76
N TYR A 200 -12.52 12.05 5.12
CA TYR A 200 -12.17 11.43 3.85
C TYR A 200 -12.05 9.91 3.97
N ILE A 201 -11.38 9.42 5.01
CA ILE A 201 -11.24 7.98 5.29
C ILE A 201 -12.62 7.33 5.52
N VAL A 202 -13.46 7.94 6.35
CA VAL A 202 -14.81 7.43 6.63
C VAL A 202 -15.65 7.35 5.35
N ASN A 203 -15.61 8.39 4.53
CA ASN A 203 -16.31 8.40 3.25
C ASN A 203 -15.81 7.32 2.28
N SER A 204 -14.49 7.10 2.22
CA SER A 204 -13.90 6.07 1.37
C SER A 204 -14.26 4.65 1.84
N LEU A 205 -14.24 4.39 3.14
CA LEU A 205 -14.65 3.11 3.71
C LEU A 205 -16.14 2.83 3.46
N ALA A 206 -16.99 3.84 3.63
CA ALA A 206 -18.42 3.72 3.35
C ALA A 206 -18.69 3.41 1.86
N GLU A 207 -17.98 4.08 0.95
CA GLU A 207 -18.09 3.82 -0.49
C GLU A 207 -17.61 2.40 -0.85
N ALA A 208 -16.52 1.92 -0.23
CA ALA A 208 -16.05 0.54 -0.41
C ALA A 208 -17.14 -0.48 -0.05
N ASP A 209 -17.80 -0.30 1.10
CA ASP A 209 -18.87 -1.19 1.54
C ASP A 209 -20.11 -1.11 0.65
N VAL A 210 -20.47 0.08 0.14
CA VAL A 210 -21.53 0.26 -0.86
C VAL A 210 -21.19 -0.45 -2.17
N ASN A 211 -19.95 -0.36 -2.64
CA ASN A 211 -19.50 -1.06 -3.84
C ASN A 211 -19.67 -2.58 -3.70
N VAL A 212 -19.33 -3.14 -2.53
CA VAL A 212 -19.56 -4.56 -2.21
C VAL A 212 -21.05 -4.88 -2.17
N ALA A 213 -21.90 -4.03 -1.55
CA ALA A 213 -23.35 -4.22 -1.53
C ALA A 213 -23.94 -4.23 -2.94
N ARG A 214 -23.52 -3.30 -3.78
CA ARG A 214 -23.93 -3.19 -5.20
C ARG A 214 -23.51 -4.42 -5.99
N PHE A 215 -22.29 -4.91 -5.80
CA PHE A 215 -21.79 -6.14 -6.42
C PHE A 215 -22.69 -7.35 -6.07
N TYR A 216 -23.01 -7.56 -4.79
CA TYR A 216 -23.89 -8.63 -4.37
C TYR A 216 -25.31 -8.48 -4.95
N TYR A 217 -25.84 -7.25 -5.00
CA TYR A 217 -27.14 -6.98 -5.60
C TYR A 217 -27.17 -7.40 -7.07
N GLN A 218 -26.17 -7.00 -7.85
CA GLN A 218 -26.06 -7.32 -9.28
C GLN A 218 -25.93 -8.84 -9.52
N ARG A 219 -25.38 -9.58 -8.58
CA ARG A 219 -25.24 -11.05 -8.62
C ARG A 219 -26.49 -11.80 -8.13
N GLY A 220 -27.55 -11.09 -7.71
CA GLY A 220 -28.75 -11.71 -7.16
C GLY A 220 -28.61 -12.22 -5.73
N ALA A 221 -27.50 -11.96 -5.05
CA ALA A 221 -27.25 -12.32 -3.66
C ALA A 221 -27.87 -11.26 -2.71
N TYR A 222 -29.20 -11.10 -2.79
CA TYR A 222 -29.91 -9.98 -2.16
C TYR A 222 -29.78 -9.93 -0.64
N LEU A 223 -29.71 -11.08 0.05
CA LEU A 223 -29.50 -11.10 1.50
C LEU A 223 -28.12 -10.58 1.88
N ALA A 224 -27.07 -11.00 1.15
CA ALA A 224 -25.70 -10.50 1.37
C ALA A 224 -25.60 -9.00 1.06
N SER A 225 -26.28 -8.55 -0.01
CA SER A 225 -26.37 -7.14 -0.37
C SER A 225 -27.06 -6.32 0.73
N ALA A 226 -28.19 -6.77 1.24
CA ALA A 226 -28.89 -6.11 2.34
C ALA A 226 -28.03 -5.99 3.59
N ASN A 227 -27.38 -7.09 4.01
CA ASN A 227 -26.50 -7.10 5.18
C ASN A 227 -25.34 -6.10 5.02
N ARG A 228 -24.74 -6.01 3.82
CA ARG A 228 -23.65 -5.07 3.57
C ARG A 228 -24.13 -3.63 3.57
N ALA A 229 -25.29 -3.34 2.96
CA ALA A 229 -25.88 -2.00 2.97
C ALA A 229 -26.27 -1.56 4.41
N GLN A 230 -26.76 -2.48 5.26
CA GLN A 230 -27.03 -2.20 6.67
C GLN A 230 -25.76 -1.80 7.44
N LEU A 231 -24.60 -2.43 7.15
CA LEU A 231 -23.32 -2.04 7.76
C LEU A 231 -23.00 -0.59 7.47
N VAL A 232 -23.17 -0.15 6.21
CA VAL A 232 -22.90 1.25 5.82
C VAL A 232 -23.79 2.21 6.62
N ILE A 233 -25.09 1.91 6.72
CA ILE A 233 -26.05 2.78 7.42
C ILE A 233 -25.75 2.85 8.93
N ARG A 234 -25.30 1.74 9.52
CA ARG A 234 -24.98 1.64 10.94
C ARG A 234 -23.66 2.29 11.30
N ASP A 235 -22.62 2.00 10.51
CA ASP A 235 -21.22 2.31 10.87
C ASP A 235 -20.76 3.65 10.29
N TYR A 236 -21.45 4.18 9.25
CA TYR A 236 -21.08 5.40 8.54
C TYR A 236 -22.29 6.32 8.30
N ASP A 237 -23.09 6.56 9.33
CA ASP A 237 -24.41 7.23 9.29
C ASP A 237 -24.40 8.61 8.61
N ARG A 238 -23.24 9.30 8.60
CA ARG A 238 -23.05 10.64 8.01
C ARG A 238 -22.36 10.64 6.66
N ALA A 239 -21.97 9.48 6.16
CA ALA A 239 -21.28 9.41 4.88
C ALA A 239 -22.26 9.62 3.71
N PRO A 240 -21.82 10.29 2.62
CA PRO A 240 -22.64 10.44 1.41
C PRO A 240 -23.10 9.11 0.79
N ALA A 241 -22.37 8.02 1.06
CA ALA A 241 -22.68 6.68 0.59
C ALA A 241 -23.96 6.08 1.22
N VAL A 242 -24.47 6.65 2.33
CA VAL A 242 -25.71 6.20 3.00
C VAL A 242 -26.92 6.32 2.09
N GLU A 243 -26.96 7.32 1.22
CA GLU A 243 -28.04 7.48 0.23
C GLU A 243 -28.15 6.22 -0.64
N GLU A 244 -27.06 5.77 -1.22
CA GLU A 244 -27.03 4.60 -2.10
C GLU A 244 -27.21 3.31 -1.28
N ALA A 245 -26.67 3.23 -0.07
CA ALA A 245 -26.85 2.09 0.80
C ALA A 245 -28.35 1.86 1.14
N LEU A 246 -29.10 2.92 1.46
CA LEU A 246 -30.55 2.85 1.69
C LEU A 246 -31.31 2.43 0.43
N TYR A 247 -30.92 2.93 -0.74
CA TYR A 247 -31.49 2.50 -2.01
C TYR A 247 -31.27 0.99 -2.23
N ILE A 248 -30.02 0.51 -2.13
CA ILE A 248 -29.68 -0.90 -2.33
C ILE A 248 -30.41 -1.76 -1.32
N LEU A 249 -30.51 -1.34 -0.06
CA LEU A 249 -31.23 -2.05 1.00
C LEU A 249 -32.72 -2.17 0.68
N THR A 250 -33.37 -1.08 0.27
CA THR A 250 -34.77 -1.06 -0.15
C THR A 250 -35.01 -2.06 -1.27
N LYS A 251 -34.17 -2.01 -2.32
CA LYS A 251 -34.30 -2.90 -3.48
C LYS A 251 -33.97 -4.35 -3.16
N SER A 252 -33.04 -4.60 -2.25
CA SER A 252 -32.72 -5.95 -1.79
C SER A 252 -33.89 -6.57 -1.04
N TYR A 253 -34.54 -5.84 -0.13
CA TYR A 253 -35.74 -6.31 0.57
C TYR A 253 -36.92 -6.55 -0.38
N GLU A 254 -37.09 -5.70 -1.39
CA GLU A 254 -38.12 -5.88 -2.43
C GLU A 254 -37.90 -7.24 -3.16
N LYS A 255 -36.64 -7.54 -3.57
CA LYS A 255 -36.29 -8.80 -4.24
C LYS A 255 -36.43 -10.04 -3.34
N LEU A 256 -36.26 -9.88 -2.03
CA LEU A 256 -36.45 -10.93 -1.02
C LEU A 256 -37.95 -11.16 -0.63
N GLY A 257 -38.86 -10.35 -1.16
CA GLY A 257 -40.30 -10.41 -0.78
C GLY A 257 -40.58 -9.84 0.61
N MET A 258 -39.63 -9.14 1.23
CA MET A 258 -39.77 -8.54 2.57
C MET A 258 -40.43 -7.15 2.45
N THR A 259 -41.71 -7.12 2.04
CA THR A 259 -42.43 -5.90 1.66
C THR A 259 -42.45 -4.85 2.78
N GLN A 260 -42.65 -5.27 4.04
CA GLN A 260 -42.69 -4.33 5.15
C GLN A 260 -41.35 -3.63 5.35
N LEU A 261 -40.21 -4.39 5.35
CA LEU A 261 -38.87 -3.83 5.50
C LEU A 261 -38.49 -2.93 4.32
N SER A 262 -38.89 -3.30 3.09
CA SER A 262 -38.68 -2.46 1.91
C SER A 262 -39.44 -1.13 2.06
N ASN A 263 -40.71 -1.12 2.46
CA ASN A 263 -41.49 0.09 2.65
C ASN A 263 -40.90 0.98 3.77
N ASP A 264 -40.52 0.37 4.88
CA ASP A 264 -39.93 1.10 6.02
C ASP A 264 -38.60 1.73 5.61
N THR A 265 -37.73 1.00 4.89
CA THR A 265 -36.45 1.54 4.39
C THR A 265 -36.70 2.65 3.37
N ALA A 266 -37.66 2.50 2.45
CA ALA A 266 -37.99 3.53 1.49
C ALA A 266 -38.51 4.82 2.16
N ARG A 267 -39.27 4.67 3.28
CA ARG A 267 -39.69 5.82 4.09
C ARG A 267 -38.51 6.52 4.73
N VAL A 268 -37.58 5.77 5.33
CA VAL A 268 -36.31 6.32 5.88
C VAL A 268 -35.50 7.02 4.82
N PHE A 269 -35.39 6.43 3.63
CA PHE A 269 -34.72 7.06 2.49
C PHE A 269 -35.32 8.43 2.16
N LYS A 270 -36.65 8.52 1.97
CA LYS A 270 -37.35 9.77 1.63
C LYS A 270 -37.22 10.84 2.69
N LEU A 271 -37.18 10.44 3.97
CA LEU A 271 -37.04 11.37 5.08
C LEU A 271 -35.61 11.97 5.14
N ASN A 272 -34.57 11.18 4.84
CA ASN A 272 -33.19 11.64 4.91
C ASN A 272 -32.73 12.30 3.61
N PHE A 273 -33.30 11.89 2.47
CA PHE A 273 -32.91 12.36 1.13
C PHE A 273 -34.15 12.78 0.33
N PRO A 274 -34.88 13.84 0.74
CA PRO A 274 -36.14 14.24 0.12
C PRO A 274 -36.00 14.67 -1.35
N ASP A 275 -34.83 15.22 -1.72
CA ASP A 275 -34.54 15.69 -3.08
C ASP A 275 -33.97 14.60 -4.00
N SER A 276 -33.71 13.41 -3.46
CA SER A 276 -33.13 12.31 -4.23
C SER A 276 -34.17 11.60 -5.10
N LYS A 277 -33.84 11.45 -6.38
CA LYS A 277 -34.62 10.66 -7.33
C LYS A 277 -34.15 9.22 -7.48
N MET A 278 -33.22 8.77 -6.66
CA MET A 278 -32.58 7.46 -6.81
C MET A 278 -33.57 6.29 -6.72
N LEU A 279 -34.60 6.39 -5.86
CA LEU A 279 -35.63 5.36 -5.79
C LEU A 279 -36.44 5.19 -7.08
N GLU A 280 -36.55 6.27 -7.88
CA GLU A 280 -37.29 6.30 -9.14
C GLU A 280 -36.41 5.94 -10.33
N THR A 281 -35.20 6.51 -10.39
CA THR A 281 -34.31 6.43 -11.54
C THR A 281 -33.28 5.30 -11.44
N GLY A 282 -33.02 4.81 -10.22
CA GLY A 282 -31.94 3.84 -9.95
C GLY A 282 -30.54 4.45 -10.06
N GLN A 283 -30.43 5.75 -10.27
CA GLN A 283 -29.14 6.44 -10.43
C GLN A 283 -28.98 7.52 -9.38
N ARG A 284 -27.78 7.61 -8.81
CA ARG A 284 -27.40 8.73 -7.96
C ARG A 284 -27.36 10.00 -8.80
N ALA A 285 -27.93 11.09 -8.30
CA ALA A 285 -27.81 12.38 -8.95
C ALA A 285 -26.32 12.69 -9.14
N GLN A 286 -25.85 12.72 -10.39
CA GLN A 286 -24.52 13.20 -10.68
C GLN A 286 -24.47 14.67 -10.24
N LYS A 287 -23.71 14.98 -9.19
CA LYS A 287 -23.33 16.34 -8.88
C LYS A 287 -22.61 16.85 -10.13
N GLU A 288 -23.23 17.74 -10.89
CA GLU A 288 -22.56 18.39 -12.03
C GLU A 288 -21.26 19.00 -11.51
N ARG A 289 -20.14 18.37 -11.83
CA ARG A 289 -18.83 18.99 -11.62
C ARG A 289 -18.77 20.16 -12.58
N LYS A 290 -19.00 21.36 -12.06
CA LYS A 290 -18.81 22.57 -12.85
C LYS A 290 -17.37 22.53 -13.35
N TRP A 291 -17.17 22.66 -14.65
CA TRP A 291 -15.89 22.51 -15.34
C TRP A 291 -14.73 23.32 -14.71
N TRP A 292 -15.04 24.44 -14.01
CA TRP A 292 -14.04 25.24 -13.29
C TRP A 292 -13.59 24.65 -11.91
N GLN A 293 -14.27 23.65 -11.38
CA GLN A 293 -13.85 22.96 -10.14
C GLN A 293 -12.67 22.01 -10.36
N ILE A 294 -12.25 21.82 -11.62
CA ILE A 294 -11.07 21.03 -11.99
C ILE A 294 -9.76 21.78 -11.67
N TRP A 295 -9.83 23.12 -11.53
CA TRP A 295 -8.68 24.00 -11.38
C TRP A 295 -8.42 24.49 -9.94
N ASN A 296 -9.35 24.30 -9.02
CA ASN A 296 -9.17 24.59 -7.60
C ASN A 296 -8.79 23.33 -6.84
N LYS A 297 -7.48 23.02 -6.87
CA LYS A 297 -6.80 22.18 -5.90
C LYS A 297 -5.82 23.05 -5.13
#